data_81acb8f162640854178440031a391339
#
_entry.id   81acb8f162640854178440031a391339
#
_cell.length_a   1.000
_cell.length_b   1.000
_cell.length_c   1.000
_cell.angle_alpha   90.00
_cell.angle_beta   90.00
_cell.angle_gamma   90.00
#
_symmetry.space_group_name_H-M   'P 1'
#
loop_
_entity.id
_entity.type
_entity.pdbx_description
1 polymer ?
#
loop_
_entity_poly.entity_id
_entity_poly.type
_entity_poly.pdbx_seq_one_letter_code
_entity_poly.pdbx_strand_id
1 'polypeptide(L)'
;MCIRDRDWFDISPEARRDRCEELGVEISPDMKDVDVSQQVYEKLVEEKTMNPCFVTHVAKDLVPLAKLNRENPDVVDVYELVINGQEISPGYSELNDPDVQKERLEHQAAGETQRVDYDFIETLEYGMPSAGGIGIGIDRVVMMLTGASSIRDVLLFPQLKRKDS
;
A
#
# COMPACT_ATOMS: atom_id res chain seq x y z
N MET A 1 11.05 -4.48 -4.78
CA MET A 1 11.05 -4.92 -3.38
C MET A 1 12.27 -5.80 -3.18
N CYS A 2 13.25 -5.35 -2.40
CA CYS A 2 14.46 -6.14 -2.15
C CYS A 2 14.26 -6.92 -0.85
N ILE A 3 13.40 -7.93 -0.87
CA ILE A 3 13.38 -8.93 0.19
C ILE A 3 14.71 -9.68 0.06
N ARG A 4 15.44 -9.84 1.15
CA ARG A 4 16.75 -10.49 1.17
C ARG A 4 16.71 -11.92 0.61
N ASP A 5 15.57 -12.56 0.65
CA ASP A 5 15.33 -13.87 0.05
C ASP A 5 14.89 -13.66 -1.41
N ARG A 6 15.81 -13.86 -2.33
CA ARG A 6 15.57 -13.76 -3.78
C ARG A 6 14.47 -14.68 -4.28
N ASP A 7 14.09 -15.66 -3.48
CA ASP A 7 13.17 -16.76 -3.82
C ASP A 7 11.77 -16.57 -3.26
N TRP A 8 11.45 -15.42 -2.61
CA TRP A 8 10.15 -15.21 -1.95
C TRP A 8 8.94 -15.41 -2.89
N PHE A 9 9.06 -14.94 -4.12
CA PHE A 9 7.99 -15.07 -5.11
C PHE A 9 8.03 -16.41 -5.88
N ASP A 10 9.11 -17.17 -5.73
CA ASP A 10 9.30 -18.47 -6.38
C ASP A 10 8.78 -19.65 -5.54
N ILE A 11 8.52 -19.42 -4.24
CA ILE A 11 7.97 -20.44 -3.33
C ILE A 11 6.43 -20.39 -3.28
N SER A 12 5.81 -21.52 -2.90
CA SER A 12 4.35 -21.62 -2.80
C SER A 12 3.78 -20.73 -1.67
N PRO A 13 2.47 -20.37 -1.72
CA PRO A 13 1.81 -19.63 -0.65
C PRO A 13 1.94 -20.29 0.73
N GLU A 14 1.87 -21.62 0.80
CA GLU A 14 2.04 -22.38 2.04
C GLU A 14 3.48 -22.21 2.57
N ALA A 15 4.48 -22.36 1.70
CA ALA A 15 5.88 -22.18 2.08
C ALA A 15 6.19 -20.72 2.53
N ARG A 16 5.49 -19.72 1.99
CA ARG A 16 5.58 -18.32 2.48
C ARG A 16 5.05 -18.20 3.90
N ARG A 17 3.95 -18.87 4.23
CA ARG A 17 3.38 -18.88 5.60
C ARG A 17 4.32 -19.53 6.59
N ASP A 18 4.88 -20.69 6.26
CA ASP A 18 5.87 -21.38 7.09
C ASP A 18 7.10 -20.47 7.32
N ARG A 19 7.52 -19.77 6.26
CA ARG A 19 8.64 -18.82 6.33
C ARG A 19 8.33 -17.61 7.22
N CYS A 20 7.09 -17.13 7.26
CA CYS A 20 6.68 -16.05 8.18
C CYS A 20 6.86 -16.49 9.64
N GLU A 21 6.50 -17.73 9.98
CA GLU A 21 6.68 -18.27 11.31
C GLU A 21 8.17 -18.31 11.70
N GLU A 22 9.05 -18.80 10.78
CA GLU A 22 10.50 -18.79 10.98
C GLU A 22 11.08 -17.37 11.19
N LEU A 23 10.51 -16.38 10.48
CA LEU A 23 10.94 -14.98 10.56
C LEU A 23 10.31 -14.21 11.73
N GLY A 24 9.40 -14.83 12.48
CA GLY A 24 8.68 -14.19 13.58
C GLY A 24 7.67 -13.13 13.14
N VAL A 25 7.15 -13.25 11.93
CA VAL A 25 6.10 -12.38 11.40
C VAL A 25 4.74 -13.01 11.68
N GLU A 26 3.94 -12.35 12.51
CA GLU A 26 2.59 -12.80 12.84
C GLU A 26 1.66 -12.59 11.63
N ILE A 27 0.99 -13.67 11.20
CA ILE A 27 0.00 -13.66 10.12
C ILE A 27 -1.28 -14.36 10.57
N SER A 28 -2.43 -13.90 10.08
CA SER A 28 -3.71 -14.57 10.31
C SER A 28 -3.89 -15.74 9.31
N PRO A 29 -4.52 -16.85 9.74
CA PRO A 29 -4.77 -18.00 8.85
C PRO A 29 -5.59 -17.70 7.61
N ASP A 30 -6.48 -16.72 7.69
CA ASP A 30 -7.40 -16.26 6.64
C ASP A 30 -6.82 -15.13 5.77
N MET A 31 -5.61 -14.64 6.09
CA MET A 31 -4.93 -13.58 5.32
C MET A 31 -4.64 -14.04 3.89
N LYS A 32 -4.92 -13.20 2.91
CA LYS A 32 -4.58 -13.48 1.50
C LYS A 32 -3.05 -13.51 1.32
N ASP A 33 -2.55 -14.25 0.35
CA ASP A 33 -1.11 -14.39 0.10
C ASP A 33 -0.42 -13.05 -0.22
N VAL A 34 -1.12 -12.15 -0.91
CA VAL A 34 -0.62 -10.80 -1.17
C VAL A 34 -0.44 -10.00 0.11
N ASP A 35 -1.38 -10.12 1.06
CA ASP A 35 -1.32 -9.43 2.35
C ASP A 35 -0.21 -10.02 3.23
N VAL A 36 0.03 -11.34 3.14
CA VAL A 36 1.18 -12.00 3.80
C VAL A 36 2.49 -11.39 3.30
N SER A 37 2.64 -11.21 1.99
CA SER A 37 3.82 -10.60 1.40
C SER A 37 3.99 -9.13 1.81
N GLN A 38 2.88 -8.39 1.90
CA GLN A 38 2.87 -7.01 2.38
C GLN A 38 3.30 -6.93 3.85
N GLN A 39 2.76 -7.79 4.71
CA GLN A 39 3.12 -7.86 6.13
C GLN A 39 4.63 -8.12 6.34
N VAL A 40 5.20 -9.02 5.56
CA VAL A 40 6.65 -9.29 5.59
C VAL A 40 7.44 -8.07 5.15
N TYR A 41 7.01 -7.39 4.09
CA TYR A 41 7.64 -6.16 3.65
C TYR A 41 7.64 -5.08 4.74
N GLU A 42 6.49 -4.78 5.32
CA GLU A 42 6.34 -3.77 6.37
C GLU A 42 7.24 -4.06 7.56
N LYS A 43 7.20 -5.28 8.10
CA LYS A 43 7.92 -5.66 9.33
C LYS A 43 9.42 -5.84 9.14
N LEU A 44 9.86 -6.36 8.02
CA LEU A 44 11.26 -6.75 7.84
C LEU A 44 12.06 -5.80 6.94
N VAL A 45 11.41 -5.00 6.13
CA VAL A 45 12.07 -4.12 5.16
C VAL A 45 11.75 -2.66 5.43
N GLU A 46 10.49 -2.26 5.44
CA GLU A 46 10.10 -0.86 5.57
C GLU A 46 10.59 -0.26 6.90
N GLU A 47 10.26 -0.87 8.04
CA GLU A 47 10.68 -0.42 9.37
C GLU A 47 12.22 -0.28 9.53
N LYS A 48 12.99 -0.99 8.70
CA LYS A 48 14.46 -0.97 8.72
C LYS A 48 15.08 -0.07 7.64
N THR A 49 14.27 0.50 6.77
CA THR A 49 14.72 1.37 5.67
C THR A 49 14.91 2.80 6.18
N MET A 50 16.08 3.08 6.75
CA MET A 50 16.38 4.38 7.35
C MET A 50 16.68 5.46 6.33
N ASN A 51 17.43 5.12 5.26
CA ASN A 51 17.79 6.07 4.21
C ASN A 51 16.63 6.23 3.20
N PRO A 52 16.49 7.39 2.54
CA PRO A 52 15.50 7.57 1.49
C PRO A 52 15.59 6.47 0.42
N CYS A 53 14.48 5.80 0.17
CA CYS A 53 14.38 4.72 -0.79
C CYS A 53 13.03 4.78 -1.51
N PHE A 54 13.05 4.57 -2.83
CA PHE A 54 11.83 4.35 -3.60
C PHE A 54 11.54 2.86 -3.69
N VAL A 55 10.38 2.46 -3.22
CA VAL A 55 9.82 1.12 -3.41
C VAL A 55 8.93 1.14 -4.64
N THR A 56 9.10 0.19 -5.53
CA THR A 56 8.36 0.10 -6.80
C THR A 56 7.86 -1.33 -7.02
N HIS A 57 7.01 -1.55 -8.02
CA HIS A 57 6.49 -2.87 -8.37
C HIS A 57 5.67 -3.51 -7.25
N VAL A 58 4.75 -2.74 -6.68
CA VAL A 58 3.78 -3.25 -5.70
C VAL A 58 2.75 -4.13 -6.39
N ALA A 59 2.29 -5.19 -5.73
CA ALA A 59 1.28 -6.09 -6.27
C ALA A 59 -0.03 -5.35 -6.60
N LYS A 60 -0.64 -5.69 -7.73
CA LYS A 60 -1.84 -5.01 -8.26
C LYS A 60 -3.03 -5.00 -7.30
N ASP A 61 -3.14 -6.04 -6.47
CA ASP A 61 -4.26 -6.19 -5.54
C ASP A 61 -4.17 -5.23 -4.33
N LEU A 62 -2.98 -4.67 -4.07
CA LEU A 62 -2.76 -3.72 -2.97
C LEU A 62 -3.07 -2.26 -3.36
N VAL A 63 -3.01 -1.93 -4.66
CA VAL A 63 -3.22 -0.55 -5.14
C VAL A 63 -4.22 -0.54 -6.31
N PRO A 64 -5.52 -0.68 -6.03
CA PRO A 64 -6.55 -0.88 -7.06
C PRO A 64 -6.76 0.33 -7.99
N LEU A 65 -6.33 1.53 -7.58
CA LEU A 65 -6.45 2.76 -8.37
C LEU A 65 -5.24 3.02 -9.29
N ALA A 66 -4.19 2.21 -9.18
CA ALA A 66 -2.99 2.37 -9.99
C ALA A 66 -3.06 1.57 -11.29
N LYS A 67 -2.42 2.09 -12.33
CA LYS A 67 -2.33 1.44 -13.64
C LYS A 67 -1.40 0.22 -13.60
N LEU A 68 -1.78 -0.84 -14.32
CA LEU A 68 -0.92 -2.01 -14.45
C LEU A 68 0.39 -1.67 -15.17
N ASN A 69 1.48 -2.24 -14.68
CA ASN A 69 2.74 -2.19 -15.38
C ASN A 69 2.64 -2.95 -16.71
N ARG A 70 3.18 -2.36 -17.79
CA ARG A 70 3.06 -2.95 -19.14
C ARG A 70 3.93 -4.18 -19.36
N GLU A 71 5.04 -4.28 -18.62
CA GLU A 71 5.99 -5.37 -18.75
C GLU A 71 5.67 -6.52 -17.80
N ASN A 72 5.06 -6.22 -16.65
CA ASN A 72 4.64 -7.20 -15.66
C ASN A 72 3.22 -6.88 -15.14
N PRO A 73 2.18 -7.55 -15.65
CA PRO A 73 0.78 -7.28 -15.28
C PRO A 73 0.40 -7.73 -13.86
N ASP A 74 1.28 -8.35 -13.09
CA ASP A 74 1.05 -8.70 -11.69
C ASP A 74 1.38 -7.57 -10.71
N VAL A 75 2.00 -6.50 -11.21
CA VAL A 75 2.34 -5.29 -10.45
C VAL A 75 1.77 -4.04 -11.09
N VAL A 76 1.74 -2.95 -10.34
CA VAL A 76 1.28 -1.63 -10.80
C VAL A 76 2.42 -0.65 -10.97
N ASP A 77 2.19 0.40 -11.78
CA ASP A 77 3.10 1.53 -11.96
C ASP A 77 2.98 2.48 -10.77
N VAL A 78 3.65 2.13 -9.68
CA VAL A 78 3.65 2.82 -8.40
C VAL A 78 5.08 3.08 -7.91
N TYR A 79 5.24 4.11 -7.14
CA TYR A 79 6.38 4.28 -6.25
C TYR A 79 5.88 4.70 -4.86
N GLU A 80 6.61 4.29 -3.84
CA GLU A 80 6.44 4.72 -2.46
C GLU A 80 7.78 5.24 -1.97
N LEU A 81 7.84 6.51 -1.58
CA LEU A 81 9.02 7.07 -0.94
C LEU A 81 9.02 6.71 0.54
N VAL A 82 9.95 5.86 0.93
CA VAL A 82 10.17 5.45 2.33
C VAL A 82 11.39 6.18 2.88
N ILE A 83 11.25 6.78 4.05
CA ILE A 83 12.33 7.47 4.79
C ILE A 83 12.17 7.15 6.28
N ASN A 84 13.26 6.79 6.94
CA ASN A 84 13.27 6.53 8.38
C ASN A 84 12.22 5.50 8.82
N GLY A 85 12.09 4.42 8.05
CA GLY A 85 11.17 3.32 8.33
C GLY A 85 9.69 3.64 8.12
N GLN A 86 9.37 4.70 7.39
CA GLN A 86 7.99 5.13 7.14
C GLN A 86 7.80 5.57 5.69
N GLU A 87 6.68 5.16 5.10
CA GLU A 87 6.21 5.71 3.84
C GLU A 87 5.86 7.21 4.03
N ILE A 88 6.47 8.06 3.22
CA ILE A 88 6.27 9.52 3.25
C ILE A 88 5.37 9.97 2.12
N SER A 89 5.53 9.37 0.94
CA SER A 89 4.84 9.83 -0.27
C SER A 89 4.66 8.67 -1.24
N PRO A 90 3.42 8.18 -1.42
CA PRO A 90 3.07 7.31 -2.53
C PRO A 90 2.79 8.14 -3.78
N GLY A 91 3.01 7.53 -4.94
CA GLY A 91 2.60 8.08 -6.21
C GLY A 91 2.50 6.99 -7.26
N TYR A 92 1.59 7.15 -8.22
CA TYR A 92 1.36 6.14 -9.25
C TYR A 92 0.82 6.74 -10.54
N SER A 93 0.93 5.96 -11.62
CA SER A 93 0.17 6.21 -12.83
C SER A 93 -1.29 5.90 -12.57
N GLU A 94 -2.16 6.90 -12.75
CA GLU A 94 -3.59 6.77 -12.49
C GLU A 94 -4.22 5.76 -13.45
N LEU A 95 -5.03 4.84 -12.92
CA LEU A 95 -5.86 3.96 -13.72
C LEU A 95 -6.98 4.79 -14.38
N ASN A 96 -7.00 4.79 -15.71
CA ASN A 96 -7.95 5.56 -16.51
C ASN A 96 -8.82 4.71 -17.44
N ASP A 97 -8.88 3.41 -17.17
CA ASP A 97 -9.77 2.46 -17.86
C ASP A 97 -10.96 2.17 -16.92
N PRO A 98 -12.21 2.60 -17.29
CA PRO A 98 -13.38 2.45 -16.44
C PRO A 98 -13.78 0.99 -16.20
N ASP A 99 -13.60 0.11 -17.20
CA ASP A 99 -13.96 -1.30 -17.06
C ASP A 99 -13.05 -2.01 -16.06
N VAL A 100 -11.74 -1.79 -16.19
CA VAL A 100 -10.74 -2.33 -15.25
C VAL A 100 -10.93 -1.74 -13.85
N GLN A 101 -11.25 -0.45 -13.74
CA GLN A 101 -11.51 0.20 -12.46
C GLN A 101 -12.72 -0.39 -11.75
N LYS A 102 -13.81 -0.61 -12.50
CA LYS A 102 -15.03 -1.22 -11.99
C LYS A 102 -14.77 -2.63 -11.45
N GLU A 103 -14.11 -3.47 -12.25
CA GLU A 103 -13.77 -4.85 -11.86
C GLU A 103 -12.98 -4.88 -10.54
N ARG A 104 -11.97 -4.02 -10.40
CA ARG A 104 -11.13 -3.96 -9.20
C ARG A 104 -11.89 -3.48 -7.97
N LEU A 105 -12.71 -2.43 -8.10
CA LEU A 105 -13.51 -1.92 -6.99
C LEU A 105 -14.58 -2.92 -6.53
N GLU A 106 -15.22 -3.62 -7.47
CA GLU A 106 -16.17 -4.69 -7.14
C GLU A 106 -15.50 -5.88 -6.46
N HIS A 107 -14.29 -6.27 -6.90
CA HIS A 107 -13.52 -7.33 -6.28
C HIS A 107 -13.07 -6.96 -4.86
N GLN A 108 -12.65 -5.72 -4.63
CA GLN A 108 -12.29 -5.21 -3.31
C GLN A 108 -13.51 -5.17 -2.39
N ALA A 109 -14.65 -4.65 -2.86
CA ALA A 109 -15.89 -4.56 -2.10
C ALA A 109 -16.48 -5.92 -1.72
N ALA A 110 -16.20 -6.99 -2.46
CA ALA A 110 -16.68 -8.33 -2.14
C ALA A 110 -16.12 -8.90 -0.81
N GLY A 111 -15.03 -8.32 -0.29
CA GLY A 111 -14.40 -8.68 0.99
C GLY A 111 -14.56 -7.65 2.10
N GLU A 112 -15.12 -6.47 1.80
CA GLU A 112 -15.16 -5.33 2.72
C GLU A 112 -16.56 -4.71 2.80
N THR A 113 -16.81 -3.91 3.86
CA THR A 113 -18.05 -3.15 4.04
C THR A 113 -18.14 -1.88 3.18
N GLN A 114 -17.11 -1.61 2.38
CA GLN A 114 -17.00 -0.43 1.54
C GLN A 114 -17.89 -0.57 0.29
N ARG A 115 -18.67 0.44 -0.02
CA ARG A 115 -19.52 0.46 -1.22
C ARG A 115 -18.70 0.91 -2.43
N VAL A 116 -18.97 0.29 -3.58
CA VAL A 116 -18.42 0.75 -4.86
C VAL A 116 -18.98 2.13 -5.20
N ASP A 117 -18.09 3.04 -5.57
CA ASP A 117 -18.45 4.38 -6.05
C ASP A 117 -18.74 4.32 -7.57
N TYR A 118 -20.01 4.11 -7.90
CA TYR A 118 -20.43 4.03 -9.30
C TYR A 118 -20.43 5.40 -9.99
N ASP A 119 -20.60 6.50 -9.26
CA ASP A 119 -20.53 7.86 -9.81
C ASP A 119 -19.11 8.18 -10.27
N PHE A 120 -18.11 7.68 -9.55
CA PHE A 120 -16.70 7.75 -9.97
C PHE A 120 -16.45 6.95 -11.26
N ILE A 121 -16.99 5.73 -11.36
CA ILE A 121 -16.85 4.89 -12.56
C ILE A 121 -17.50 5.58 -13.76
N GLU A 122 -18.76 6.06 -13.62
CA GLU A 122 -19.45 6.79 -14.67
C GLU A 122 -18.66 8.03 -15.12
N THR A 123 -18.03 8.74 -14.19
CA THR A 123 -17.16 9.88 -14.51
C THR A 123 -15.97 9.47 -15.39
N LEU A 124 -15.35 8.32 -15.11
CA LEU A 124 -14.26 7.79 -15.91
C LEU A 124 -14.68 7.42 -17.34
N GLU A 125 -15.93 6.99 -17.54
CA GLU A 125 -16.48 6.65 -18.86
C GLU A 125 -16.53 7.86 -19.81
N TYR A 126 -16.62 9.09 -19.28
CA TYR A 126 -16.50 10.33 -20.08
C TYR A 126 -15.08 10.58 -20.59
N GLY A 127 -14.11 9.88 -20.06
CA GLY A 127 -12.71 9.89 -20.45
C GLY A 127 -11.81 10.64 -19.47
N MET A 128 -10.76 9.94 -19.04
CA MET A 128 -9.68 10.50 -18.23
C MET A 128 -8.37 10.46 -19.00
N PRO A 129 -7.67 11.59 -19.20
CA PRO A 129 -6.34 11.59 -19.83
C PRO A 129 -5.32 10.83 -18.97
N SER A 130 -4.23 10.39 -19.58
CA SER A 130 -3.12 9.82 -18.82
C SER A 130 -2.60 10.83 -17.80
N ALA A 131 -2.56 10.43 -16.54
CA ALA A 131 -2.14 11.26 -15.41
C ALA A 131 -1.25 10.47 -14.46
N GLY A 132 -0.40 11.18 -13.73
CA GLY A 132 0.31 10.65 -12.56
C GLY A 132 -0.16 11.39 -11.32
N GLY A 133 -0.40 10.64 -10.25
CA GLY A 133 -0.77 11.16 -8.95
C GLY A 133 0.38 11.08 -7.95
N ILE A 134 0.34 11.94 -6.95
CA ILE A 134 1.23 11.91 -5.80
C ILE A 134 0.46 12.30 -4.54
N GLY A 135 0.63 11.49 -3.49
CA GLY A 135 0.25 11.84 -2.13
C GLY A 135 1.48 12.29 -1.33
N ILE A 136 1.31 13.24 -0.43
CA ILE A 136 2.37 13.64 0.49
C ILE A 136 1.79 13.65 1.91
N GLY A 137 2.32 12.77 2.77
CA GLY A 137 1.93 12.68 4.16
C GLY A 137 2.51 13.85 4.98
N ILE A 138 1.81 14.98 4.99
CA ILE A 138 2.31 16.22 5.63
C ILE A 138 2.67 15.98 7.08
N ASP A 139 1.86 15.27 7.85
CA ASP A 139 2.14 14.97 9.26
C ASP A 139 3.44 14.16 9.40
N ARG A 140 3.66 13.16 8.55
CA ARG A 140 4.90 12.36 8.53
C ARG A 140 6.12 13.20 8.14
N VAL A 141 5.98 14.13 7.18
CA VAL A 141 7.04 15.09 6.83
C VAL A 141 7.36 15.98 8.02
N VAL A 142 6.35 16.50 8.72
CA VAL A 142 6.57 17.32 9.91
C VAL A 142 7.24 16.52 11.04
N MET A 143 6.80 15.27 11.29
CA MET A 143 7.48 14.38 12.24
C MET A 143 8.96 14.20 11.90
N MET A 144 9.28 13.96 10.65
CA MET A 144 10.66 13.78 10.18
C MET A 144 11.49 15.05 10.39
N LEU A 145 10.95 16.23 10.07
CA LEU A 145 11.66 17.51 10.19
C LEU A 145 11.84 17.96 11.66
N THR A 146 10.92 17.62 12.53
CA THR A 146 10.94 18.03 13.95
C THR A 146 11.56 16.97 14.87
N GLY A 147 11.75 15.74 14.40
CA GLY A 147 12.17 14.60 15.20
C GLY A 147 11.07 14.08 16.15
N ALA A 148 9.81 14.42 15.90
CA ALA A 148 8.69 13.94 16.71
C ALA A 148 8.49 12.42 16.49
N SER A 149 8.31 11.68 17.60
CA SER A 149 8.15 10.22 17.57
C SER A 149 6.70 9.75 17.37
N SER A 150 5.74 10.66 17.52
CA SER A 150 4.32 10.36 17.41
C SER A 150 3.60 11.39 16.55
N ILE A 151 2.69 10.92 15.70
CA ILE A 151 1.81 11.79 14.89
C ILE A 151 0.99 12.75 15.78
N ARG A 152 0.66 12.36 17.02
CA ARG A 152 -0.07 13.20 17.96
C ARG A 152 0.69 14.45 18.36
N ASP A 153 2.02 14.41 18.28
CA ASP A 153 2.89 15.54 18.66
C ASP A 153 2.92 16.64 17.59
N VAL A 154 2.51 16.31 16.36
CA VAL A 154 2.48 17.23 15.22
C VAL A 154 1.07 17.66 14.80
N LEU A 155 0.04 17.00 15.32
CA LEU A 155 -1.36 17.39 15.08
C LEU A 155 -1.73 18.58 15.99
N LEU A 156 -2.22 19.68 15.39
CA LEU A 156 -2.65 20.87 16.13
C LEU A 156 -3.86 20.59 17.04
N PHE A 157 -4.77 19.74 16.61
CA PHE A 157 -6.02 19.40 17.32
C PHE A 157 -6.27 17.89 17.30
N PRO A 158 -5.47 17.10 18.07
CA PRO A 158 -5.64 15.64 18.09
C PRO A 158 -6.96 15.26 18.74
N GLN A 159 -7.71 14.35 18.09
CA GLN A 159 -8.90 13.79 18.70
C GLN A 159 -8.48 12.78 19.78
N LEU A 160 -8.91 13.05 21.01
CA LEU A 160 -8.68 12.16 22.14
C LEU A 160 -9.93 11.31 22.40
N LYS A 161 -9.72 10.07 22.86
CA LYS A 161 -10.83 9.24 23.35
C LYS A 161 -11.56 9.98 24.47
N ARG A 162 -12.91 10.07 24.40
CA ARG A 162 -13.70 10.62 25.49
C ARG A 162 -13.41 9.83 26.75
N LYS A 163 -13.12 10.55 27.85
CA LYS A 163 -13.12 9.93 29.18
C LYS A 163 -14.59 9.64 29.48
N ASP A 164 -14.93 8.36 29.56
CA ASP A 164 -16.23 7.96 30.07
C ASP A 164 -16.34 8.53 31.47
N SER A 165 -17.35 9.42 31.68
CA SER A 165 -17.70 10.02 32.96
C SER A 165 -18.45 9.04 33.80
#